data_405904c71cd9b6347b38b164f76c2a82
#
_entry.id   405904c71cd9b6347b38b164f76c2a82
#
_cell.length_a   1.000
_cell.length_b   1.000
_cell.length_c   1.000
_cell.angle_alpha   90.00
_cell.angle_beta   90.00
_cell.angle_gamma   90.00
#
_symmetry.space_group_name_H-M   'P 1'
#
loop_
_entity.id
_entity.type
_entity.pdbx_description
1 polymer ?
#
loop_
_entity_poly.entity_id
_entity_poly.type
_entity_poly.pdbx_seq_one_letter_code
_entity_poly.pdbx_strand_id
1 'polypeptide(L)'
;MIDSRVAVTGAAAWKHGKLAALRYTGMIFCLLLLTSAMGCAPKIYNVNMRYQPTKVIAPAVTDGRKFGLTVAAFIDRRKMDDTLLIGRVIHSDGSSIPILPKYVKAQDAVAAALRELLIQSGYGVSPEKAAWDLQENTIRPDWGRILVGGAIEELDVTCLDTIPRKHYSAKARVTLFFADVQKKRIFYRITSESSSTLDHIIFSEEKLESQINGVLSEAMEKAVEGPETARQIREALKE
;
A
#
# COMPACT_ATOMS: atom_id res chain seq x y z
N MET A 1 11.33 9.14 97.33
CA MET A 1 10.56 9.90 96.31
C MET A 1 11.34 9.83 95.01
N ILE A 2 11.09 8.85 94.16
CA ILE A 2 11.79 8.64 92.92
C ILE A 2 10.73 8.71 91.80
N ASP A 3 10.99 9.60 90.90
CA ASP A 3 10.08 10.08 89.86
C ASP A 3 10.03 9.07 88.64
N SER A 4 8.81 8.59 88.35
CA SER A 4 8.54 7.60 87.30
C SER A 4 7.91 8.29 86.12
N ARG A 5 8.73 8.96 85.28
CA ARG A 5 8.29 9.52 83.98
C ARG A 5 9.40 9.44 82.95
N VAL A 6 9.65 8.29 82.38
CA VAL A 6 10.25 8.19 81.04
C VAL A 6 9.99 6.78 80.49
N ALA A 7 8.92 6.57 79.72
CA ALA A 7 8.79 5.42 78.81
C ALA A 7 7.47 5.42 78.05
N VAL A 8 7.15 6.45 77.20
CA VAL A 8 5.98 6.34 76.33
C VAL A 8 6.22 6.96 74.94
N THR A 9 7.42 7.36 74.50
CA THR A 9 7.61 8.03 73.25
C THR A 9 8.24 7.18 72.09
N GLY A 10 8.65 5.92 72.37
CA GLY A 10 9.36 5.10 71.39
C GLY A 10 8.48 4.28 70.40
N ALA A 11 7.25 3.96 70.79
CA ALA A 11 6.43 2.99 70.03
C ALA A 11 5.64 3.61 68.85
N ALA A 12 5.36 4.90 68.88
CA ALA A 12 4.59 5.57 67.84
C ALA A 12 5.43 5.90 66.55
N ALA A 13 6.70 6.26 66.74
CA ALA A 13 7.59 6.61 65.64
C ALA A 13 7.96 5.39 64.77
N TRP A 14 8.01 4.19 65.31
CA TRP A 14 8.39 2.97 64.64
C TRP A 14 7.25 2.44 63.72
N LYS A 15 5.97 2.67 64.05
CA LYS A 15 4.82 2.30 63.23
C LYS A 15 4.70 3.19 61.97
N HIS A 16 5.01 4.48 62.07
CA HIS A 16 4.93 5.39 60.90
C HIS A 16 6.04 5.12 59.87
N GLY A 17 7.24 4.73 60.29
CA GLY A 17 8.35 4.37 59.40
C GLY A 17 8.05 3.11 58.57
N LYS A 18 7.44 2.09 59.18
CA LYS A 18 7.07 0.85 58.45
C LYS A 18 5.94 1.05 57.45
N LEU A 19 4.95 1.90 57.73
CA LEU A 19 3.87 2.24 56.83
C LEU A 19 4.35 3.11 55.63
N ALA A 20 5.29 4.01 55.86
CA ALA A 20 5.90 4.79 54.79
C ALA A 20 6.75 3.90 53.87
N ALA A 21 7.59 3.02 54.42
CA ALA A 21 8.39 2.08 53.63
C ALA A 21 7.51 1.17 52.75
N LEU A 22 6.41 0.63 53.30
CA LEU A 22 5.48 -0.23 52.54
C LEU A 22 4.80 0.52 51.38
N ARG A 23 4.49 1.80 51.57
CA ARG A 23 3.92 2.66 50.50
C ARG A 23 4.92 2.93 49.37
N TYR A 24 6.18 3.20 49.70
CA TYR A 24 7.25 3.39 48.71
C TYR A 24 7.56 2.10 47.93
N THR A 25 7.59 0.94 48.65
CA THR A 25 7.80 -0.36 47.98
C THR A 25 6.66 -0.70 47.03
N GLY A 26 5.40 -0.43 47.41
CA GLY A 26 4.24 -0.60 46.53
C GLY A 26 4.28 0.32 45.31
N MET A 27 4.69 1.58 45.48
CA MET A 27 4.80 2.54 44.39
C MET A 27 5.93 2.19 43.41
N ILE A 28 7.07 1.71 43.88
CA ILE A 28 8.19 1.23 43.07
C ILE A 28 7.79 -0.04 42.31
N PHE A 29 7.05 -0.96 42.93
CA PHE A 29 6.55 -2.18 42.30
C PHE A 29 5.52 -1.87 41.19
N CYS A 30 4.59 -0.92 41.39
CA CYS A 30 3.67 -0.43 40.36
C CYS A 30 4.42 0.26 39.23
N LEU A 31 5.46 1.05 39.53
CA LEU A 31 6.26 1.71 38.51
C LEU A 31 7.05 0.70 37.65
N LEU A 32 7.57 -0.35 38.23
CA LEU A 32 8.24 -1.47 37.57
C LEU A 32 7.27 -2.31 36.71
N LEU A 33 6.02 -2.49 37.14
CA LEU A 33 4.98 -3.17 36.36
C LEU A 33 4.53 -2.33 35.15
N LEU A 34 4.49 -1.00 35.27
CA LEU A 34 4.17 -0.10 34.14
C LEU A 34 5.24 -0.06 33.05
N THR A 35 6.50 -0.24 33.40
CA THR A 35 7.61 -0.28 32.41
C THR A 35 7.67 -1.60 31.64
N SER A 36 7.18 -2.70 32.18
CA SER A 36 7.13 -4.00 31.49
C SER A 36 5.99 -4.10 30.47
N ALA A 37 5.05 -3.16 30.43
CA ALA A 37 3.98 -3.09 29.43
C ALA A 37 4.38 -2.36 28.11
N MET A 38 5.63 -1.92 27.96
CA MET A 38 6.16 -1.44 26.68
C MET A 38 6.39 -2.64 25.74
N GLY A 39 5.27 -3.21 25.24
CA GLY A 39 5.31 -4.25 24.23
C GLY A 39 6.03 -3.75 22.98
N CYS A 40 6.94 -4.54 22.43
CA CYS A 40 7.54 -4.30 21.13
C CYS A 40 6.43 -4.15 20.09
N ALA A 41 6.27 -2.98 19.51
CA ALA A 41 5.40 -2.81 18.34
C ALA A 41 5.90 -3.74 17.22
N PRO A 42 5.01 -4.50 16.56
CA PRO A 42 5.43 -5.36 15.47
C PRO A 42 6.09 -4.54 14.38
N LYS A 43 7.22 -5.00 13.87
CA LYS A 43 7.91 -4.36 12.76
C LYS A 43 7.05 -4.48 11.50
N ILE A 44 6.91 -3.40 10.75
CA ILE A 44 6.17 -3.33 9.50
C ILE A 44 7.03 -2.55 8.50
N TYR A 45 7.12 -3.01 7.27
CA TYR A 45 7.72 -2.26 6.18
C TYR A 45 6.64 -1.51 5.41
N ASN A 46 6.92 -0.28 5.03
CA ASN A 46 6.00 0.56 4.27
C ASN A 46 6.67 1.00 2.96
N VAL A 47 6.05 0.67 1.83
CA VAL A 47 6.55 1.06 0.51
C VAL A 47 5.64 2.09 -0.14
N ASN A 48 6.25 3.08 -0.78
CA ASN A 48 5.54 4.12 -1.49
C ASN A 48 5.24 3.65 -2.92
N MET A 49 4.01 3.20 -3.14
CA MET A 49 3.57 2.73 -4.44
C MET A 49 3.29 3.92 -5.37
N ARG A 50 3.96 3.93 -6.52
CA ARG A 50 3.82 4.98 -7.54
C ARG A 50 4.19 4.44 -8.91
N TYR A 51 3.75 5.14 -9.94
CA TYR A 51 4.23 4.90 -11.29
C TYR A 51 5.71 5.28 -11.43
N GLN A 52 6.49 4.40 -12.00
CA GLN A 52 7.90 4.61 -12.37
C GLN A 52 8.09 4.15 -13.81
N PRO A 53 8.25 5.07 -14.80
CA PRO A 53 8.44 4.69 -16.18
C PRO A 53 9.56 3.66 -16.34
N THR A 54 9.25 2.51 -16.98
CA THR A 54 10.27 1.48 -17.26
C THR A 54 10.98 1.74 -18.59
N LYS A 55 10.42 2.61 -19.42
CA LYS A 55 10.94 3.03 -20.72
C LYS A 55 10.53 4.47 -21.03
N VAL A 56 11.11 5.03 -22.07
CA VAL A 56 10.68 6.34 -22.61
C VAL A 56 9.30 6.17 -23.25
N ILE A 57 8.31 6.90 -22.75
CA ILE A 57 6.95 6.88 -23.27
C ILE A 57 6.87 7.84 -24.47
N ALA A 58 6.52 7.30 -25.63
CA ALA A 58 6.14 8.12 -26.76
C ALA A 58 4.69 8.57 -26.58
N PRO A 59 4.37 9.89 -26.72
CA PRO A 59 2.98 10.34 -26.63
C PRO A 59 2.10 9.63 -27.66
N ALA A 60 1.08 8.92 -27.18
CA ALA A 60 0.12 8.22 -28.03
C ALA A 60 -0.82 9.19 -28.78
N VAL A 61 -0.91 10.44 -28.28
CA VAL A 61 -1.77 11.49 -28.84
C VAL A 61 -0.93 12.74 -29.07
N THR A 62 -0.68 13.06 -30.36
CA THR A 62 0.08 14.25 -30.79
C THR A 62 -0.79 15.49 -31.00
N ASP A 63 -2.12 15.33 -31.03
CA ASP A 63 -3.07 16.35 -31.49
C ASP A 63 -3.54 17.34 -30.42
N GLY A 64 -2.97 17.31 -29.20
CA GLY A 64 -3.32 18.26 -28.14
C GLY A 64 -4.79 18.25 -27.70
N ARG A 65 -5.61 17.35 -28.24
CA ARG A 65 -7.02 17.22 -27.85
C ARG A 65 -7.07 16.65 -26.46
N LYS A 66 -7.56 17.43 -25.51
CA LYS A 66 -7.86 17.01 -24.15
C LYS A 66 -9.05 16.04 -24.20
N PHE A 67 -8.80 14.79 -24.55
CA PHE A 67 -9.83 13.77 -24.44
C PHE A 67 -10.07 13.49 -22.96
N GLY A 68 -11.31 13.68 -22.53
CA GLY A 68 -11.71 13.48 -21.14
C GLY A 68 -11.75 12.00 -20.76
N LEU A 69 -10.60 11.44 -20.35
CA LEU A 69 -10.54 10.14 -19.69
C LEU A 69 -10.76 10.34 -18.21
N THR A 70 -11.52 9.46 -17.59
CA THR A 70 -11.68 9.41 -16.13
C THR A 70 -11.17 8.07 -15.63
N VAL A 71 -10.29 8.10 -14.62
CA VAL A 71 -9.79 6.89 -13.98
C VAL A 71 -10.64 6.59 -12.76
N ALA A 72 -11.24 5.41 -12.75
CA ALA A 72 -12.03 4.90 -11.64
C ALA A 72 -11.15 4.25 -10.56
N ALA A 73 -11.75 4.05 -9.40
CA ALA A 73 -11.14 3.22 -8.35
C ALA A 73 -10.93 1.78 -8.85
N PHE A 74 -9.86 1.14 -8.40
CA PHE A 74 -9.61 -0.27 -8.69
C PHE A 74 -10.33 -1.17 -7.70
N ILE A 75 -10.75 -2.35 -8.17
CA ILE A 75 -11.29 -3.42 -7.33
C ILE A 75 -10.15 -4.37 -6.98
N ASP A 76 -9.99 -4.66 -5.70
CA ASP A 76 -9.03 -5.67 -5.25
C ASP A 76 -9.66 -7.07 -5.34
N ARG A 77 -9.13 -7.91 -6.22
CA ARG A 77 -9.54 -9.29 -6.43
C ARG A 77 -8.46 -10.30 -6.06
N ARG A 78 -7.42 -9.84 -5.38
CA ARG A 78 -6.36 -10.72 -4.91
C ARG A 78 -6.93 -11.74 -3.92
N LYS A 79 -6.53 -12.99 -4.07
CA LYS A 79 -6.92 -14.07 -3.15
C LYS A 79 -6.01 -14.04 -1.92
N MET A 80 -6.26 -13.11 -1.00
CA MET A 80 -5.48 -12.90 0.22
C MET A 80 -6.42 -12.75 1.41
N ASP A 81 -6.00 -13.25 2.58
CA ASP A 81 -6.77 -13.07 3.83
C ASP A 81 -6.75 -11.61 4.31
N ASP A 82 -5.64 -10.90 4.07
CA ASP A 82 -5.50 -9.49 4.41
C ASP A 82 -5.14 -8.66 3.16
N THR A 83 -6.11 -7.92 2.66
CA THR A 83 -5.98 -7.05 1.48
C THR A 83 -5.14 -5.79 1.73
N LEU A 84 -4.79 -5.47 2.97
CA LEU A 84 -3.87 -4.38 3.28
C LEU A 84 -2.43 -4.76 2.92
N LEU A 85 -2.09 -6.04 2.95
CA LEU A 85 -0.76 -6.51 2.62
C LEU A 85 -0.48 -6.43 1.12
N ILE A 86 0.77 -6.10 0.78
CA ILE A 86 1.30 -6.19 -0.57
C ILE A 86 2.57 -7.05 -0.62
N GLY A 87 2.88 -7.76 0.46
CA GLY A 87 4.00 -8.67 0.49
C GLY A 87 4.55 -8.95 1.88
N ARG A 88 5.72 -9.60 1.91
CA ARG A 88 6.40 -10.00 3.15
C ARG A 88 7.90 -10.03 3.00
N VAL A 89 8.63 -9.73 4.06
CA VAL A 89 10.04 -10.10 4.24
C VAL A 89 10.08 -11.36 5.08
N ILE A 90 10.68 -12.42 4.58
CA ILE A 90 10.76 -13.74 5.24
C ILE A 90 12.22 -13.97 5.65
N HIS A 91 12.46 -14.10 6.94
CA HIS A 91 13.78 -14.36 7.50
C HIS A 91 14.12 -15.85 7.49
N SER A 92 15.40 -16.15 7.63
CA SER A 92 15.93 -17.54 7.63
C SER A 92 15.40 -18.40 8.79
N ASP A 93 14.93 -17.80 9.88
CA ASP A 93 14.29 -18.48 11.01
C ASP A 93 12.79 -18.76 10.79
N GLY A 94 12.24 -18.42 9.62
CA GLY A 94 10.84 -18.57 9.27
C GLY A 94 9.94 -17.43 9.75
N SER A 95 10.46 -16.48 10.50
CA SER A 95 9.69 -15.28 10.88
C SER A 95 9.41 -14.40 9.64
N SER A 96 8.30 -13.69 9.66
CA SER A 96 7.94 -12.81 8.54
C SER A 96 7.48 -11.43 9.02
N ILE A 97 7.89 -10.41 8.27
CA ILE A 97 7.50 -9.01 8.49
C ILE A 97 6.61 -8.57 7.35
N PRO A 98 5.39 -8.08 7.62
CA PRO A 98 4.46 -7.64 6.59
C PRO A 98 4.96 -6.38 5.86
N ILE A 99 4.60 -6.25 4.60
CA ILE A 99 4.83 -5.08 3.75
C ILE A 99 3.48 -4.46 3.41
N LEU A 100 3.32 -3.18 3.67
CA LEU A 100 2.10 -2.41 3.44
C LEU A 100 2.36 -1.25 2.46
N PRO A 101 1.36 -0.82 1.69
CA PRO A 101 1.42 0.43 0.97
C PRO A 101 1.48 1.60 1.97
N LYS A 102 2.33 2.59 1.68
CA LYS A 102 2.49 3.78 2.52
C LYS A 102 1.38 4.79 2.23
N TYR A 103 0.69 5.27 3.27
CA TYR A 103 -0.33 6.34 3.23
C TYR A 103 -1.66 6.04 2.53
N VAL A 104 -1.73 5.07 1.61
CA VAL A 104 -2.93 4.79 0.80
C VAL A 104 -3.15 3.30 0.66
N LYS A 105 -4.36 2.87 0.31
CA LYS A 105 -4.64 1.47 -0.02
C LYS A 105 -4.03 1.10 -1.38
N ALA A 106 -3.76 -0.17 -1.59
CA ALA A 106 -3.21 -0.67 -2.86
C ALA A 106 -4.07 -0.25 -4.07
N GLN A 107 -5.39 -0.31 -3.96
CA GLN A 107 -6.33 0.09 -5.03
C GLN A 107 -6.16 1.56 -5.43
N ASP A 108 -6.00 2.46 -4.45
CA ASP A 108 -5.82 3.89 -4.70
C ASP A 108 -4.44 4.17 -5.32
N ALA A 109 -3.40 3.47 -4.85
CA ALA A 109 -2.06 3.59 -5.39
C ALA A 109 -2.00 3.14 -6.87
N VAL A 110 -2.65 2.01 -7.19
CA VAL A 110 -2.73 1.47 -8.56
C VAL A 110 -3.51 2.41 -9.47
N ALA A 111 -4.64 2.97 -9.00
CA ALA A 111 -5.41 3.96 -9.77
C ALA A 111 -4.61 5.24 -10.01
N ALA A 112 -3.85 5.72 -9.01
CA ALA A 112 -2.98 6.88 -9.15
C ALA A 112 -1.84 6.62 -10.15
N ALA A 113 -1.23 5.43 -10.11
CA ALA A 113 -0.18 5.04 -11.04
C ALA A 113 -0.70 4.97 -12.49
N LEU A 114 -1.90 4.41 -12.72
CA LEU A 114 -2.53 4.41 -14.04
C LEU A 114 -2.83 5.83 -14.54
N ARG A 115 -3.33 6.70 -13.66
CA ARG A 115 -3.57 8.11 -13.99
C ARG A 115 -2.29 8.79 -14.46
N GLU A 116 -1.21 8.61 -13.75
CA GLU A 116 0.09 9.21 -14.08
C GLU A 116 0.60 8.70 -15.43
N LEU A 117 0.53 7.40 -15.69
CA LEU A 117 0.88 6.80 -16.98
C LEU A 117 0.04 7.41 -18.13
N LEU A 118 -1.28 7.53 -17.96
CA LEU A 118 -2.16 8.09 -19.00
C LEU A 118 -1.84 9.56 -19.29
N ILE A 119 -1.53 10.35 -18.25
CA ILE A 119 -1.09 11.74 -18.39
C ILE A 119 0.23 11.81 -19.16
N GLN A 120 1.22 10.98 -18.80
CA GLN A 120 2.51 10.92 -19.48
C GLN A 120 2.40 10.42 -20.92
N SER A 121 1.41 9.56 -21.20
CA SER A 121 1.06 9.11 -22.55
C SER A 121 0.32 10.18 -23.40
N GLY A 122 0.08 11.38 -22.84
CA GLY A 122 -0.51 12.52 -23.57
C GLY A 122 -2.05 12.58 -23.51
N TYR A 123 -2.70 11.73 -22.72
CA TYR A 123 -4.16 11.79 -22.56
C TYR A 123 -4.57 12.91 -21.57
N GLY A 124 -5.72 13.56 -21.85
CA GLY A 124 -6.37 14.46 -20.90
C GLY A 124 -7.14 13.65 -19.86
N VAL A 125 -6.65 13.60 -18.63
CA VAL A 125 -7.28 12.82 -17.54
C VAL A 125 -7.99 13.75 -16.57
N SER A 126 -9.29 13.46 -16.30
CA SER A 126 -10.09 14.21 -15.32
C SER A 126 -9.50 14.12 -13.92
N PRO A 127 -9.48 15.18 -13.11
CA PRO A 127 -9.06 15.12 -11.72
C PRO A 127 -10.02 14.32 -10.83
N GLU A 128 -11.25 14.11 -11.27
CA GLU A 128 -12.28 13.41 -10.53
C GLU A 128 -12.00 11.91 -10.44
N LYS A 129 -12.37 11.32 -9.31
CA LYS A 129 -12.33 9.88 -9.08
C LYS A 129 -13.73 9.30 -9.28
N ALA A 130 -13.89 8.39 -10.24
CA ALA A 130 -15.13 7.67 -10.41
C ALA A 130 -15.19 6.44 -9.47
N ALA A 131 -16.31 6.27 -8.78
CA ALA A 131 -16.56 5.08 -7.97
C ALA A 131 -17.32 4.04 -8.81
N TRP A 132 -16.59 3.39 -9.74
CA TRP A 132 -17.16 2.42 -10.67
C TRP A 132 -16.87 0.98 -10.21
N ASP A 133 -17.89 0.14 -10.24
CA ASP A 133 -17.84 -1.28 -9.88
C ASP A 133 -17.58 -2.22 -11.07
N LEU A 134 -17.18 -1.67 -12.21
CA LEU A 134 -16.91 -2.36 -13.48
C LEU A 134 -18.15 -2.98 -14.13
N GLN A 135 -19.36 -2.50 -13.76
CA GLN A 135 -20.60 -2.90 -14.40
C GLN A 135 -21.10 -1.81 -15.35
N GLU A 136 -21.65 -2.21 -16.50
CA GLU A 136 -22.13 -1.25 -17.51
C GLU A 136 -23.32 -0.41 -17.04
N ASN A 137 -24.21 -1.02 -16.25
CA ASN A 137 -25.41 -0.36 -15.71
C ASN A 137 -25.13 0.70 -14.65
N THR A 138 -23.93 0.71 -14.08
CA THR A 138 -23.50 1.70 -13.06
C THR A 138 -22.71 2.87 -13.67
N ILE A 139 -22.47 2.88 -14.99
CA ILE A 139 -21.77 3.96 -15.66
C ILE A 139 -22.62 5.23 -15.63
N ARG A 140 -22.05 6.29 -15.03
CA ARG A 140 -22.71 7.58 -14.89
C ARG A 140 -22.30 8.54 -16.02
N PRO A 141 -23.22 9.36 -16.53
CA PRO A 141 -22.97 10.24 -17.68
C PRO A 141 -22.01 11.40 -17.39
N ASP A 142 -21.77 11.70 -16.09
CA ASP A 142 -20.84 12.74 -15.62
C ASP A 142 -19.37 12.31 -15.56
N TRP A 143 -19.04 11.07 -15.90
CA TRP A 143 -17.66 10.55 -15.81
C TRP A 143 -16.82 10.75 -17.09
N GLY A 144 -17.05 11.83 -17.82
CA GLY A 144 -16.28 12.17 -19.01
C GLY A 144 -16.70 11.40 -20.25
N ARG A 145 -15.78 11.19 -21.20
CA ARG A 145 -16.05 10.46 -22.44
C ARG A 145 -15.69 8.97 -22.34
N ILE A 146 -14.50 8.69 -21.84
CA ILE A 146 -14.00 7.34 -21.63
C ILE A 146 -13.72 7.14 -20.16
N LEU A 147 -14.29 6.09 -19.61
CA LEU A 147 -14.03 5.64 -18.23
C LEU A 147 -13.06 4.47 -18.27
N VAL A 148 -11.98 4.58 -17.48
CA VAL A 148 -10.99 3.51 -17.34
C VAL A 148 -10.99 3.06 -15.90
N GLY A 149 -11.32 1.81 -15.65
CA GLY A 149 -11.25 1.18 -14.34
C GLY A 149 -10.48 -0.12 -14.40
N GLY A 150 -10.29 -0.77 -13.26
CA GLY A 150 -9.57 -2.03 -13.28
C GLY A 150 -9.74 -2.88 -12.03
N ALA A 151 -9.21 -4.09 -12.12
CA ALA A 151 -9.09 -5.03 -11.02
C ALA A 151 -7.62 -5.41 -10.80
N ILE A 152 -7.23 -5.51 -9.54
CA ILE A 152 -5.94 -6.05 -9.12
C ILE A 152 -6.13 -7.55 -8.92
N GLU A 153 -5.56 -8.36 -9.80
CA GLU A 153 -5.64 -9.83 -9.70
C GLU A 153 -4.47 -10.39 -8.90
N GLU A 154 -3.28 -9.76 -9.03
CA GLU A 154 -2.06 -10.10 -8.28
C GLU A 154 -1.23 -8.83 -8.06
N LEU A 155 -0.73 -8.65 -6.85
CA LEU A 155 0.17 -7.56 -6.49
C LEU A 155 0.90 -7.98 -5.22
N ASP A 156 2.14 -8.42 -5.39
CA ASP A 156 2.95 -8.97 -4.31
C ASP A 156 4.43 -8.62 -4.47
N VAL A 157 5.10 -8.38 -3.35
CA VAL A 157 6.55 -8.27 -3.27
C VAL A 157 7.05 -9.06 -2.08
N THR A 158 7.94 -10.01 -2.33
CA THR A 158 8.53 -10.85 -1.29
C THR A 158 10.04 -10.68 -1.28
N CYS A 159 10.63 -10.61 -0.09
CA CYS A 159 12.07 -10.70 0.10
C CYS A 159 12.40 -11.89 1.00
N LEU A 160 13.16 -12.85 0.49
CA LEU A 160 13.79 -13.89 1.31
C LEU A 160 15.09 -13.33 1.87
N ASP A 161 15.06 -12.99 3.17
CA ASP A 161 16.19 -12.41 3.90
C ASP A 161 17.12 -13.51 4.41
N THR A 162 17.90 -14.10 3.51
CA THR A 162 18.85 -15.18 3.76
C THR A 162 20.30 -14.70 3.67
N ILE A 163 21.24 -15.50 4.18
CA ILE A 163 22.67 -15.26 4.07
C ILE A 163 23.23 -16.24 3.04
N PRO A 164 24.09 -15.82 2.12
CA PRO A 164 24.72 -14.51 1.98
C PRO A 164 23.94 -13.49 1.12
N ARG A 165 22.81 -13.87 0.54
CA ARG A 165 22.06 -13.02 -0.39
C ARG A 165 20.60 -12.86 0.02
N LYS A 166 20.05 -11.72 -0.31
CA LYS A 166 18.62 -11.39 -0.21
C LYS A 166 18.00 -11.60 -1.58
N HIS A 167 16.97 -12.42 -1.65
CA HIS A 167 16.25 -12.70 -2.89
C HIS A 167 14.93 -11.94 -2.88
N TYR A 168 14.81 -10.94 -3.76
CA TYR A 168 13.59 -10.18 -3.97
C TYR A 168 12.82 -10.77 -5.13
N SER A 169 11.51 -10.90 -5.01
CA SER A 169 10.60 -11.24 -6.09
C SER A 169 9.39 -10.32 -6.03
N ALA A 170 8.92 -9.86 -7.17
CA ALA A 170 7.71 -9.06 -7.26
C ALA A 170 6.87 -9.50 -8.45
N LYS A 171 5.54 -9.37 -8.30
CA LYS A 171 4.57 -9.68 -9.34
C LYS A 171 3.42 -8.69 -9.31
N ALA A 172 2.95 -8.31 -10.50
CA ALA A 172 1.73 -7.54 -10.68
C ALA A 172 0.92 -8.13 -11.83
N ARG A 173 -0.39 -8.36 -11.63
CA ARG A 173 -1.35 -8.67 -12.67
C ARG A 173 -2.56 -7.79 -12.47
N VAL A 174 -2.87 -7.01 -13.51
CA VAL A 174 -3.99 -6.07 -13.52
C VAL A 174 -4.87 -6.32 -14.73
N THR A 175 -6.18 -6.19 -14.55
CA THR A 175 -7.15 -6.18 -15.64
C THR A 175 -7.72 -4.78 -15.77
N LEU A 176 -7.57 -4.15 -16.94
CA LEU A 176 -8.14 -2.84 -17.25
C LEU A 176 -9.43 -3.01 -18.06
N PHE A 177 -10.39 -2.14 -17.80
CA PHE A 177 -11.67 -2.04 -18.50
C PHE A 177 -11.81 -0.63 -19.02
N PHE A 178 -12.11 -0.51 -20.33
CA PHE A 178 -12.36 0.75 -21.00
C PHE A 178 -13.83 0.82 -21.40
N ALA A 179 -14.53 1.83 -20.94
CA ALA A 179 -15.95 2.00 -21.20
C ALA A 179 -16.24 3.34 -21.89
N ASP A 180 -17.13 3.32 -22.86
CA ASP A 180 -17.75 4.51 -23.44
C ASP A 180 -18.88 4.96 -22.49
N VAL A 181 -18.74 6.16 -21.92
CA VAL A 181 -19.68 6.71 -20.95
C VAL A 181 -21.01 7.04 -21.58
N GLN A 182 -21.02 7.53 -22.84
CA GLN A 182 -22.26 7.88 -23.54
C GLN A 182 -23.08 6.66 -23.95
N LYS A 183 -22.39 5.62 -24.41
CA LYS A 183 -23.02 4.34 -24.80
C LYS A 183 -23.28 3.41 -23.61
N LYS A 184 -22.76 3.76 -22.41
CA LYS A 184 -22.82 2.95 -21.18
C LYS A 184 -22.37 1.52 -21.43
N ARG A 185 -21.26 1.33 -22.15
CA ARG A 185 -20.77 0.01 -22.57
C ARG A 185 -19.27 -0.11 -22.42
N ILE A 186 -18.81 -1.26 -21.92
CA ILE A 186 -17.41 -1.66 -21.95
C ILE A 186 -17.06 -2.07 -23.37
N PHE A 187 -16.16 -1.34 -24.03
CA PHE A 187 -15.75 -1.63 -25.40
C PHE A 187 -14.44 -2.41 -25.47
N TYR A 188 -13.61 -2.35 -24.41
CA TYR A 188 -12.35 -3.08 -24.40
C TYR A 188 -11.96 -3.53 -22.98
N ARG A 189 -11.35 -4.70 -22.93
CA ARG A 189 -10.79 -5.27 -21.69
C ARG A 189 -9.44 -5.89 -22.01
N ILE A 190 -8.44 -5.65 -21.15
CA ILE A 190 -7.12 -6.24 -21.25
C ILE A 190 -6.60 -6.65 -19.88
N THR A 191 -6.01 -7.83 -19.82
CA THR A 191 -5.24 -8.29 -18.64
C THR A 191 -3.77 -8.24 -18.97
N SER A 192 -2.97 -7.66 -18.12
CA SER A 192 -1.52 -7.58 -18.26
C SER A 192 -0.82 -7.99 -16.98
N GLU A 193 0.35 -8.58 -17.13
CA GLU A 193 1.16 -9.03 -16.01
C GLU A 193 2.64 -8.71 -16.20
N SER A 194 3.34 -8.55 -15.07
CA SER A 194 4.78 -8.45 -15.02
C SER A 194 5.30 -9.10 -13.76
N SER A 195 6.51 -9.62 -13.82
CA SER A 195 7.22 -10.20 -12.70
C SER A 195 8.70 -9.88 -12.79
N SER A 196 9.35 -9.71 -11.65
CA SER A 196 10.80 -9.49 -11.58
C SER A 196 11.40 -10.19 -10.37
N THR A 197 12.69 -10.52 -10.48
CA THR A 197 13.51 -11.05 -9.40
C THR A 197 14.82 -10.29 -9.33
N LEU A 198 15.35 -10.12 -8.11
CA LEU A 198 16.62 -9.44 -7.87
C LEU A 198 17.35 -10.09 -6.70
N ASP A 199 18.60 -10.48 -6.91
CA ASP A 199 19.50 -10.91 -5.83
C ASP A 199 20.36 -9.73 -5.38
N HIS A 200 20.46 -9.54 -4.07
CA HIS A 200 21.31 -8.49 -3.51
C HIS A 200 21.94 -8.93 -2.18
N ILE A 201 23.07 -8.33 -1.81
CA ILE A 201 23.81 -8.69 -0.60
C ILE A 201 23.16 -8.05 0.65
N ILE A 202 22.66 -6.81 0.52
CA ILE A 202 22.13 -6.02 1.62
C ILE A 202 20.63 -5.85 1.43
N PHE A 203 19.86 -6.07 2.51
CA PHE A 203 18.43 -5.74 2.55
C PHE A 203 18.23 -4.22 2.50
N SER A 204 17.22 -3.78 1.74
CA SER A 204 16.81 -2.38 1.70
C SER A 204 15.34 -2.25 1.33
N GLU A 205 14.64 -1.32 1.99
CA GLU A 205 13.24 -0.99 1.70
C GLU A 205 13.08 -0.36 0.31
N GLU A 206 14.07 0.41 -0.14
CA GLU A 206 14.08 1.01 -1.48
C GLU A 206 14.07 -0.05 -2.57
N LYS A 207 14.68 -1.22 -2.32
CA LYS A 207 14.62 -2.33 -3.27
C LYS A 207 13.24 -2.98 -3.32
N LEU A 208 12.57 -3.13 -2.17
CA LEU A 208 11.16 -3.56 -2.15
C LEU A 208 10.30 -2.59 -2.94
N GLU A 209 10.45 -1.29 -2.69
CA GLU A 209 9.72 -0.24 -3.39
C GLU A 209 10.01 -0.24 -4.89
N SER A 210 11.27 -0.33 -5.28
CA SER A 210 11.68 -0.38 -6.69
C SER A 210 11.11 -1.61 -7.40
N GLN A 211 11.13 -2.79 -6.77
CA GLN A 211 10.62 -4.02 -7.36
C GLN A 211 9.11 -3.97 -7.59
N ILE A 212 8.33 -3.57 -6.58
CA ILE A 212 6.87 -3.51 -6.73
C ILE A 212 6.43 -2.42 -7.72
N ASN A 213 7.07 -1.25 -7.69
CA ASN A 213 6.77 -0.15 -8.61
C ASN A 213 7.18 -0.51 -10.05
N GLY A 214 8.30 -1.20 -10.23
CA GLY A 214 8.75 -1.67 -11.53
C GLY A 214 7.77 -2.62 -12.19
N VAL A 215 7.35 -3.69 -11.49
CA VAL A 215 6.41 -4.67 -12.06
C VAL A 215 5.02 -4.07 -12.28
N LEU A 216 4.55 -3.19 -11.37
CA LEU A 216 3.28 -2.49 -11.53
C LEU A 216 3.29 -1.59 -12.76
N SER A 217 4.34 -0.78 -12.91
CA SER A 217 4.49 0.13 -14.04
C SER A 217 4.60 -0.62 -15.35
N GLU A 218 5.40 -1.67 -15.41
CA GLU A 218 5.55 -2.48 -16.62
C GLU A 218 4.23 -3.17 -17.02
N ALA A 219 3.48 -3.72 -16.06
CA ALA A 219 2.18 -4.31 -16.33
C ALA A 219 1.19 -3.27 -16.90
N MET A 220 1.17 -2.06 -16.34
CA MET A 220 0.32 -0.98 -16.83
C MET A 220 0.75 -0.47 -18.21
N GLU A 221 2.05 -0.29 -18.44
CA GLU A 221 2.59 0.12 -19.76
C GLU A 221 2.22 -0.89 -20.84
N LYS A 222 2.38 -2.20 -20.58
CA LYS A 222 1.95 -3.27 -21.51
C LYS A 222 0.45 -3.18 -21.83
N ALA A 223 -0.38 -2.86 -20.82
CA ALA A 223 -1.82 -2.76 -21.01
C ALA A 223 -2.23 -1.50 -21.81
N VAL A 224 -1.62 -0.34 -21.54
CA VAL A 224 -2.01 0.95 -22.13
C VAL A 224 -1.37 1.18 -23.49
N GLU A 225 -0.09 0.86 -23.65
CA GLU A 225 0.67 1.16 -24.87
C GLU A 225 0.56 0.06 -25.93
N GLY A 226 -0.15 -1.02 -25.65
CA GLY A 226 -0.43 -2.05 -26.64
C GLY A 226 -1.09 -1.44 -27.89
N PRO A 227 -0.66 -1.81 -29.12
CA PRO A 227 -1.20 -1.24 -30.36
C PRO A 227 -2.72 -1.41 -30.47
N GLU A 228 -3.25 -2.50 -29.93
CA GLU A 228 -4.67 -2.78 -29.89
C GLU A 228 -5.40 -1.81 -28.93
N THR A 229 -4.89 -1.60 -27.72
CA THR A 229 -5.47 -0.65 -26.76
C THR A 229 -5.51 0.76 -27.35
N ALA A 230 -4.41 1.21 -27.94
CA ALA A 230 -4.33 2.52 -28.59
C ALA A 230 -5.31 2.63 -29.76
N ARG A 231 -5.53 1.56 -30.53
CA ARG A 231 -6.52 1.49 -31.61
C ARG A 231 -7.93 1.63 -31.06
N GLN A 232 -8.31 0.83 -30.07
CA GLN A 232 -9.63 0.81 -29.46
C GLN A 232 -10.00 2.16 -28.84
N ILE A 233 -9.06 2.79 -28.10
CA ILE A 233 -9.27 4.13 -27.56
C ILE A 233 -9.50 5.15 -28.67
N ARG A 234 -8.68 5.13 -29.74
CA ARG A 234 -8.85 6.06 -30.88
C ARG A 234 -10.19 5.87 -31.59
N GLU A 235 -10.64 4.65 -31.79
CA GLU A 235 -11.94 4.35 -32.39
C GLU A 235 -13.09 4.90 -31.53
N ALA A 236 -13.06 4.64 -30.22
CA ALA A 236 -14.08 5.14 -29.30
C ALA A 236 -14.12 6.69 -29.20
N LEU A 237 -13.00 7.36 -29.51
CA LEU A 237 -12.91 8.83 -29.50
C LEU A 237 -13.37 9.49 -30.78
N LYS A 238 -13.43 8.74 -31.91
CA LYS A 238 -13.89 9.26 -33.22
C LYS A 238 -15.40 9.28 -33.37
N GLU A 239 -16.10 8.40 -32.66
CA GLU A 239 -17.55 8.30 -32.65
C GLU A 239 -18.18 9.27 -31.63
#